data_b46dc92cc8397093428d37e8a07d11f8
#
_entry.id   b46dc92cc8397093428d37e8a07d11f8
#
_cell.length_a   1.000
_cell.length_b   1.000
_cell.length_c   1.000
_cell.angle_alpha   90.00
_cell.angle_beta   90.00
_cell.angle_gamma   90.00
#
_symmetry.space_group_name_H-M   'P 1'
#
loop_
_entity.id
_entity.type
_entity.pdbx_description
1 polymer ?
#
loop_
_entity_poly.entity_id
_entity_poly.type
_entity_poly.pdbx_seq_one_letter_code
_entity_poly.pdbx_strand_id
1 'polypeptide(L)'
;VGSEMCIRDSLQPAYTEYHLELGEVSSYPPGYKENAGIFCHNNPWVSIAETVLAEVTGFEIYRKTCPAYIEDISEIHRTEPYVYSQMVAGKDAKFHGEAKNSWLTGTAAWTFVNISQYILGICPDWNGLRINPCIPSDCSGYDIHRHYRNADYDIHIQNPHHVEKGVVSLLVDGTPIDGCVVPFTKDKQHYLLLYTSDAA
;
A
#
# COMPACT_ATOMS: atom_id res chain seq x y z
N VAL A 1 6.19 -19.59 -7.61
CA VAL A 1 4.93 -19.01 -7.12
C VAL A 1 5.15 -18.23 -5.84
N GLY A 2 5.92 -18.74 -4.87
CA GLY A 2 6.13 -18.06 -3.60
C GLY A 2 7.07 -16.84 -3.64
N SER A 3 8.06 -16.84 -4.52
CA SER A 3 9.10 -15.81 -4.57
C SER A 3 8.62 -14.47 -5.19
N GLU A 4 7.55 -14.49 -5.96
CA GLU A 4 7.03 -13.29 -6.60
C GLU A 4 5.99 -12.54 -5.75
N MET A 5 5.38 -13.22 -4.79
CA MET A 5 4.38 -12.62 -3.91
C MET A 5 4.97 -11.87 -2.73
N CYS A 6 6.26 -12.02 -2.51
CA CYS A 6 6.91 -11.55 -1.31
C CYS A 6 8.21 -10.87 -1.69
N ILE A 7 8.18 -9.57 -1.68
CA ILE A 7 9.24 -8.74 -2.23
C ILE A 7 10.46 -8.69 -1.33
N ARG A 8 10.28 -8.97 -0.04
CA ARG A 8 11.39 -8.98 0.92
C ARG A 8 11.17 -10.04 1.98
N ASP A 9 12.05 -11.02 1.97
CA ASP A 9 12.20 -11.94 3.07
C ASP A 9 12.79 -11.25 4.28
N SER A 10 12.61 -11.82 5.44
CA SER A 10 13.32 -11.40 6.63
C SER A 10 14.78 -11.81 6.51
N LEU A 11 15.18 -12.94 7.02
CA LEU A 11 16.57 -13.39 7.06
C LEU A 11 16.83 -14.55 6.09
N GLN A 12 17.97 -14.55 5.38
CA GLN A 12 18.44 -15.68 4.58
C GLN A 12 19.96 -15.86 4.73
N PRO A 13 20.48 -17.08 4.88
CA PRO A 13 19.77 -18.36 5.06
C PRO A 13 19.07 -18.48 6.43
N ALA A 14 18.11 -19.41 6.53
CA ALA A 14 17.44 -19.69 7.81
C ALA A 14 18.39 -20.26 8.85
N TYR A 15 18.19 -19.90 10.12
CA TYR A 15 18.80 -20.60 11.23
C TYR A 15 18.18 -21.98 11.40
N THR A 16 19.00 -23.00 11.51
CA THR A 16 18.59 -24.38 11.75
C THR A 16 18.79 -24.83 13.20
N GLU A 17 19.53 -24.03 13.97
CA GLU A 17 19.82 -24.27 15.37
C GLU A 17 19.48 -23.03 16.20
N TYR A 18 19.13 -23.23 17.46
CA TYR A 18 18.85 -22.14 18.39
C TYR A 18 20.13 -21.50 18.89
N HIS A 19 20.19 -20.17 18.85
CA HIS A 19 21.28 -19.32 19.32
C HIS A 19 20.78 -18.35 20.37
N LEU A 20 21.14 -18.55 21.61
CA LEU A 20 20.67 -17.73 22.74
C LEU A 20 20.99 -16.24 22.57
N GLU A 21 22.16 -15.92 22.01
CA GLU A 21 22.64 -14.56 21.78
C GLU A 21 21.89 -13.79 20.70
N LEU A 22 21.13 -14.48 19.84
CA LEU A 22 20.36 -13.89 18.75
C LEU A 22 18.89 -13.65 19.12
N GLY A 23 18.50 -14.00 20.34
CA GLY A 23 17.12 -13.85 20.80
C GLY A 23 16.14 -14.76 20.06
N GLU A 24 14.93 -14.27 19.84
CA GLU A 24 13.83 -15.11 19.32
C GLU A 24 13.99 -15.53 17.84
N VAL A 25 14.75 -14.83 17.03
CA VAL A 25 14.85 -15.10 15.60
C VAL A 25 15.25 -16.54 15.27
N SER A 26 16.21 -17.10 16.03
CA SER A 26 16.67 -18.47 15.86
C SER A 26 15.78 -19.52 16.53
N SER A 27 14.78 -19.11 17.31
CA SER A 27 13.81 -20.03 17.93
C SER A 27 12.68 -20.43 16.99
N TYR A 28 12.43 -19.64 15.95
CA TYR A 28 11.40 -19.95 14.96
C TYR A 28 11.92 -21.05 14.02
N PRO A 29 11.06 -21.99 13.62
CA PRO A 29 11.41 -22.98 12.60
C PRO A 29 11.83 -22.28 11.29
N PRO A 30 12.77 -22.89 10.52
CA PRO A 30 13.14 -22.39 9.20
C PRO A 30 11.93 -22.09 8.30
N GLY A 31 11.92 -20.90 7.68
CA GLY A 31 10.83 -20.45 6.82
C GLY A 31 9.66 -19.81 7.56
N TYR A 32 9.74 -19.60 8.87
CA TYR A 32 8.67 -18.96 9.64
C TYR A 32 9.13 -17.66 10.32
N LYS A 33 8.23 -16.68 10.37
CA LYS A 33 8.47 -15.35 10.92
C LYS A 33 9.78 -14.74 10.37
N GLU A 34 10.59 -14.15 11.24
CA GLU A 34 11.86 -13.53 10.84
C GLU A 34 12.94 -14.54 10.46
N ASN A 35 12.75 -15.82 10.73
CA ASN A 35 13.66 -16.88 10.34
C ASN A 35 13.39 -17.41 8.93
N ALA A 36 13.65 -16.60 7.92
CA ALA A 36 13.45 -16.89 6.49
C ALA A 36 11.96 -17.06 6.07
N GLY A 37 11.04 -16.56 6.87
CA GLY A 37 9.66 -16.35 6.48
C GLY A 37 9.47 -14.97 5.86
N ILE A 38 8.30 -14.74 5.29
CA ILE A 38 7.94 -13.46 4.70
C ILE A 38 7.05 -12.73 5.69
N PHE A 39 7.57 -11.66 6.28
CA PHE A 39 6.85 -10.85 7.23
C PHE A 39 6.06 -9.75 6.51
N CYS A 40 4.73 -9.89 6.45
CA CYS A 40 3.90 -9.11 5.55
C CYS A 40 3.82 -7.62 5.85
N HIS A 41 4.15 -7.16 7.07
CA HIS A 41 4.22 -5.75 7.42
C HIS A 41 5.18 -4.93 6.54
N ASN A 42 6.26 -5.55 6.06
CA ASN A 42 7.28 -4.85 5.28
C ASN A 42 6.77 -4.49 3.88
N ASN A 43 5.85 -5.26 3.32
CA ASN A 43 5.37 -5.08 1.96
C ASN A 43 4.70 -3.71 1.72
N PRO A 44 3.72 -3.27 2.53
CA PRO A 44 3.16 -1.93 2.35
C PRO A 44 4.18 -0.81 2.57
N TRP A 45 5.18 -0.98 3.45
CA TRP A 45 6.23 0.03 3.63
C TRP A 45 7.13 0.15 2.40
N VAL A 46 7.50 -0.97 1.77
CA VAL A 46 8.25 -0.96 0.52
C VAL A 46 7.40 -0.35 -0.60
N SER A 47 6.12 -0.72 -0.70
CA SER A 47 5.19 -0.12 -1.66
C SER A 47 5.08 1.41 -1.48
N ILE A 48 4.97 1.90 -0.24
CA ILE A 48 4.96 3.33 0.07
C ILE A 48 6.26 4.01 -0.40
N ALA A 49 7.41 3.40 -0.12
CA ALA A 49 8.70 3.96 -0.50
C ALA A 49 8.83 4.10 -2.03
N GLU A 50 8.48 3.07 -2.79
CA GLU A 50 8.46 3.10 -4.26
C GLU A 50 7.50 4.18 -4.80
N THR A 51 6.30 4.25 -4.23
CA THR A 51 5.31 5.28 -4.61
C THR A 51 5.82 6.70 -4.34
N VAL A 52 6.55 6.92 -3.24
CA VAL A 52 7.17 8.21 -2.92
C VAL A 52 8.26 8.57 -3.91
N LEU A 53 9.04 7.58 -4.37
CA LEU A 53 10.04 7.75 -5.43
C LEU A 53 9.43 7.97 -6.82
N ALA A 54 8.11 8.02 -6.92
CA ALA A 54 7.36 8.20 -8.16
C ALA A 54 7.42 7.00 -9.12
N GLU A 55 7.48 5.80 -8.56
CA GLU A 55 7.51 4.54 -9.32
C GLU A 55 6.17 3.81 -9.21
N VAL A 56 5.61 3.40 -10.35
CA VAL A 56 4.40 2.55 -10.39
C VAL A 56 4.63 1.16 -9.76
N THR A 57 5.88 0.81 -9.55
CA THR A 57 6.30 -0.38 -8.80
C THR A 57 5.60 -0.50 -7.45
N GLY A 58 5.25 0.65 -6.82
CA GLY A 58 4.46 0.66 -5.58
C GLY A 58 3.09 -0.01 -5.75
N PHE A 59 2.38 0.25 -6.85
CA PHE A 59 1.11 -0.42 -7.15
C PHE A 59 1.29 -1.90 -7.47
N GLU A 60 2.35 -2.28 -8.18
CA GLU A 60 2.65 -3.68 -8.47
C GLU A 60 2.93 -4.49 -7.19
N ILE A 61 3.61 -3.88 -6.22
CA ILE A 61 3.82 -4.48 -4.90
C ILE A 61 2.48 -4.67 -4.18
N TYR A 62 1.64 -3.63 -4.16
CA TYR A 62 0.30 -3.71 -3.59
C TYR A 62 -0.51 -4.84 -4.24
N ARG A 63 -0.55 -4.92 -5.57
CA ARG A 63 -1.27 -5.95 -6.32
C ARG A 63 -0.80 -7.35 -5.96
N LYS A 64 0.52 -7.58 -5.91
CA LYS A 64 1.12 -8.88 -5.56
C LYS A 64 0.83 -9.33 -4.13
N THR A 65 0.56 -8.41 -3.23
CA THR A 65 0.33 -8.71 -1.81
C THR A 65 -1.14 -8.60 -1.40
N CYS A 66 -2.01 -8.12 -2.28
CA CYS A 66 -3.44 -7.99 -2.03
C CYS A 66 -4.13 -9.37 -2.07
N PRO A 67 -4.87 -9.76 -1.02
CA PRO A 67 -5.53 -11.07 -0.96
C PRO A 67 -6.45 -11.37 -2.15
N ALA A 68 -7.11 -10.35 -2.70
CA ALA A 68 -7.99 -10.51 -3.86
C ALA A 68 -7.28 -10.94 -5.16
N TYR A 69 -5.98 -10.71 -5.26
CA TYR A 69 -5.18 -11.08 -6.45
C TYR A 69 -4.46 -12.43 -6.33
N ILE A 70 -4.62 -13.13 -5.20
CA ILE A 70 -3.99 -14.44 -4.95
C ILE A 70 -5.01 -15.57 -4.82
N GLU A 71 -6.22 -15.37 -5.33
CA GLU A 71 -7.31 -16.35 -5.25
C GLU A 71 -6.99 -17.66 -5.96
N ASP A 72 -6.26 -17.61 -7.07
CA ASP A 72 -5.80 -18.77 -7.84
C ASP A 72 -4.88 -19.73 -7.06
N ILE A 73 -4.27 -19.25 -5.97
CA ILE A 73 -3.44 -20.04 -5.07
C ILE A 73 -4.04 -20.19 -3.65
N SER A 74 -5.33 -19.97 -3.51
CA SER A 74 -6.03 -20.02 -2.21
C SER A 74 -5.83 -21.33 -1.46
N GLU A 75 -5.75 -22.47 -2.17
CA GLU A 75 -5.46 -23.79 -1.61
C GLU A 75 -4.09 -23.89 -0.91
N ILE A 76 -3.13 -23.07 -1.35
CA ILE A 76 -1.80 -22.97 -0.75
C ILE A 76 -1.79 -21.92 0.34
N HIS A 77 -2.33 -20.73 0.04
CA HIS A 77 -2.32 -19.58 0.93
C HIS A 77 -3.20 -19.76 2.18
N ARG A 78 -4.37 -20.36 2.03
CA ARG A 78 -5.26 -20.81 3.11
C ARG A 78 -5.75 -19.72 4.06
N THR A 79 -5.99 -18.51 3.55
CA THR A 79 -6.71 -17.45 4.26
C THR A 79 -7.98 -17.11 3.50
N GLU A 80 -8.85 -16.38 4.15
CA GLU A 80 -10.01 -15.79 3.50
C GLU A 80 -9.58 -14.80 2.41
N PRO A 81 -10.29 -14.68 1.27
CA PRO A 81 -9.87 -13.90 0.10
C PRO A 81 -9.69 -12.40 0.34
N TYR A 82 -10.15 -11.91 1.48
CA TYR A 82 -10.10 -10.49 1.87
C TYR A 82 -9.23 -10.23 3.11
N VAL A 83 -8.50 -11.24 3.59
CA VAL A 83 -7.74 -11.15 4.85
C VAL A 83 -6.25 -11.07 4.61
N TYR A 84 -5.62 -10.07 5.21
CA TYR A 84 -4.17 -9.99 5.29
C TYR A 84 -3.63 -10.84 6.41
N SER A 85 -2.55 -11.56 6.16
CA SER A 85 -1.82 -12.33 7.15
C SER A 85 -0.62 -11.54 7.73
N GLN A 86 -0.14 -11.97 8.89
CA GLN A 86 1.09 -11.44 9.46
C GLN A 86 2.31 -11.87 8.67
N MET A 87 2.32 -13.14 8.24
CA MET A 87 3.43 -13.74 7.51
C MET A 87 2.96 -14.80 6.52
N VAL A 88 3.81 -15.07 5.55
CA VAL A 88 3.70 -16.23 4.64
C VAL A 88 4.92 -17.12 4.84
N ALA A 89 4.70 -18.41 4.89
CA ALA A 89 5.75 -19.42 5.08
C ALA A 89 6.73 -19.39 3.90
N GLY A 90 8.01 -19.19 4.20
CA GLY A 90 9.10 -19.08 3.23
C GLY A 90 9.47 -20.43 2.59
N LYS A 91 10.47 -20.39 1.70
CA LYS A 91 10.91 -21.56 0.92
C LYS A 91 11.44 -22.71 1.78
N ASP A 92 11.97 -22.40 2.96
CA ASP A 92 12.55 -23.40 3.88
C ASP A 92 11.49 -24.02 4.81
N ALA A 93 10.24 -23.53 4.75
CA ALA A 93 9.14 -24.06 5.54
C ALA A 93 8.53 -25.34 4.92
N LYS A 94 8.03 -26.22 5.78
CA LYS A 94 7.33 -27.44 5.35
C LYS A 94 6.12 -27.15 4.45
N PHE A 95 5.40 -26.06 4.70
CA PHE A 95 4.23 -25.63 3.93
C PHE A 95 4.50 -24.27 3.30
N HIS A 96 5.45 -24.23 2.37
CA HIS A 96 5.81 -23.02 1.63
C HIS A 96 4.58 -22.36 0.99
N GLY A 97 4.45 -21.05 1.17
CA GLY A 97 3.32 -20.26 0.63
C GLY A 97 2.10 -20.17 1.55
N GLU A 98 2.03 -20.99 2.63
CA GLU A 98 0.92 -20.94 3.57
C GLU A 98 0.99 -19.69 4.44
N ALA A 99 -0.10 -18.91 4.46
CA ALA A 99 -0.22 -17.75 5.33
C ALA A 99 -0.48 -18.13 6.79
N LYS A 100 0.04 -17.33 7.68
CA LYS A 100 -0.09 -17.53 9.14
C LYS A 100 -0.53 -16.26 9.84
N ASN A 101 -1.23 -16.44 10.96
CA ASN A 101 -1.71 -15.36 11.82
C ASN A 101 -2.54 -14.33 11.03
N SER A 102 -3.54 -14.83 10.29
CA SER A 102 -4.57 -13.99 9.69
C SER A 102 -5.30 -13.20 10.79
N TRP A 103 -5.78 -11.99 10.48
CA TRP A 103 -6.44 -11.04 11.38
C TRP A 103 -5.51 -10.41 12.44
N LEU A 104 -4.54 -11.11 12.97
CA LEU A 104 -3.64 -10.64 14.04
C LEU A 104 -2.42 -9.92 13.48
N THR A 105 -2.65 -8.89 12.68
CA THR A 105 -1.58 -8.19 11.97
C THR A 105 -1.90 -6.73 11.70
N GLY A 106 -0.88 -5.88 11.75
CA GLY A 106 -0.96 -4.50 11.27
C GLY A 106 -0.82 -4.35 9.75
N THR A 107 -0.61 -5.45 9.01
CA THR A 107 -0.46 -5.42 7.54
C THR A 107 -1.67 -4.78 6.87
N ALA A 108 -2.89 -5.12 7.29
CA ALA A 108 -4.12 -4.55 6.75
C ALA A 108 -4.19 -3.02 6.94
N ALA A 109 -3.87 -2.53 8.14
CA ALA A 109 -3.88 -1.10 8.45
C ALA A 109 -2.85 -0.34 7.61
N TRP A 110 -1.63 -0.87 7.49
CA TRP A 110 -0.59 -0.27 6.66
C TRP A 110 -0.91 -0.33 5.16
N THR A 111 -1.55 -1.40 4.70
CA THR A 111 -2.01 -1.50 3.32
C THR A 111 -3.14 -0.50 3.04
N PHE A 112 -4.05 -0.28 4.00
CA PHE A 112 -5.05 0.78 3.88
C PHE A 112 -4.42 2.18 3.80
N VAL A 113 -3.40 2.47 4.61
CA VAL A 113 -2.63 3.71 4.51
C VAL A 113 -1.94 3.82 3.16
N ASN A 114 -1.30 2.75 2.70
CA ASN A 114 -0.63 2.70 1.40
C ASN A 114 -1.59 3.04 0.25
N ILE A 115 -2.69 2.30 0.13
CA ILE A 115 -3.64 2.53 -0.98
C ILE A 115 -4.28 3.91 -0.90
N SER A 116 -4.76 4.33 0.26
CA SER A 116 -5.53 5.57 0.38
C SER A 116 -4.66 6.83 0.32
N GLN A 117 -3.49 6.83 0.95
CA GLN A 117 -2.68 8.03 1.10
C GLN A 117 -1.53 8.15 0.08
N TYR A 118 -1.04 7.03 -0.43
CA TYR A 118 0.10 7.03 -1.34
C TYR A 118 -0.28 6.67 -2.77
N ILE A 119 -0.96 5.56 -3.00
CA ILE A 119 -1.37 5.15 -4.35
C ILE A 119 -2.50 6.06 -4.87
N LEU A 120 -3.63 6.13 -4.17
CA LEU A 120 -4.71 7.06 -4.49
C LEU A 120 -4.36 8.52 -4.15
N GLY A 121 -3.33 8.75 -3.35
CA GLY A 121 -2.70 10.04 -3.14
C GLY A 121 -3.50 11.03 -2.30
N ILE A 122 -4.45 10.60 -1.46
CA ILE A 122 -5.26 11.49 -0.62
C ILE A 122 -4.71 11.49 0.81
N CYS A 123 -3.69 12.30 1.04
CA CYS A 123 -2.91 12.26 2.27
C CYS A 123 -3.20 13.45 3.19
N PRO A 124 -3.50 13.21 4.49
CA PRO A 124 -3.54 14.28 5.48
C PRO A 124 -2.23 15.07 5.55
N ASP A 125 -2.35 16.39 5.60
CA ASP A 125 -1.22 17.32 5.75
C ASP A 125 -1.49 18.30 6.89
N TRP A 126 -0.46 18.89 7.45
CA TRP A 126 -0.61 19.91 8.50
C TRP A 126 -1.44 21.10 8.03
N ASN A 127 -1.22 21.53 6.80
CA ASN A 127 -1.87 22.70 6.21
C ASN A 127 -3.22 22.37 5.56
N GLY A 128 -3.56 21.08 5.39
CA GLY A 128 -4.79 20.70 4.72
C GLY A 128 -4.81 19.25 4.24
N LEU A 129 -5.29 19.01 3.03
CA LEU A 129 -5.36 17.72 2.39
C LEU A 129 -4.48 17.72 1.13
N ARG A 130 -3.48 16.83 1.08
CA ARG A 130 -2.60 16.69 -0.09
C ARG A 130 -3.23 15.75 -1.10
N ILE A 131 -3.27 16.15 -2.36
CA ILE A 131 -3.76 15.36 -3.50
C ILE A 131 -2.57 15.09 -4.43
N ASN A 132 -2.04 13.87 -4.41
CA ASN A 132 -0.85 13.50 -5.17
C ASN A 132 -0.85 12.01 -5.53
N PRO A 133 -1.73 11.57 -6.44
CA PRO A 133 -1.84 10.18 -6.85
C PRO A 133 -0.58 9.65 -7.53
N CYS A 134 -0.33 8.35 -7.37
CA CYS A 134 0.63 7.57 -8.13
C CYS A 134 -0.05 6.25 -8.53
N ILE A 135 -0.61 6.24 -9.73
CA ILE A 135 -1.54 5.22 -10.21
C ILE A 135 -1.05 4.59 -11.52
N PRO A 136 -1.49 3.37 -11.85
CA PRO A 136 -1.17 2.76 -13.14
C PRO A 136 -1.63 3.63 -14.30
N SER A 137 -0.85 3.63 -15.39
CA SER A 137 -1.15 4.42 -16.60
C SER A 137 -2.46 4.02 -17.28
N ASP A 138 -2.95 2.79 -17.09
CA ASP A 138 -4.23 2.33 -17.60
C ASP A 138 -5.45 2.83 -16.77
N CYS A 139 -5.21 3.43 -15.61
CA CYS A 139 -6.25 4.07 -14.82
C CYS A 139 -6.57 5.46 -15.39
N SER A 140 -7.76 5.61 -15.97
CA SER A 140 -8.22 6.88 -16.58
C SER A 140 -8.69 7.93 -15.55
N GLY A 141 -8.93 7.52 -14.32
CA GLY A 141 -9.38 8.38 -13.23
C GLY A 141 -10.29 7.67 -12.25
N TYR A 142 -10.67 8.37 -11.19
CA TYR A 142 -11.57 7.87 -10.14
C TYR A 142 -12.14 9.02 -9.31
N ASP A 143 -13.20 8.71 -8.56
CA ASP A 143 -13.84 9.63 -7.63
C ASP A 143 -13.69 9.15 -6.21
N ILE A 144 -13.45 10.10 -5.28
CA ILE A 144 -13.36 9.84 -3.85
C ILE A 144 -14.21 10.84 -3.09
N HIS A 145 -15.03 10.34 -2.18
CA HIS A 145 -15.65 11.13 -1.13
C HIS A 145 -14.92 10.91 0.19
N ARG A 146 -14.46 11.99 0.84
CA ARG A 146 -13.70 11.91 2.09
C ARG A 146 -14.12 12.94 3.10
N HIS A 147 -14.45 12.49 4.29
CA HIS A 147 -14.60 13.37 5.45
C HIS A 147 -13.25 13.60 6.14
N TYR A 148 -12.85 14.87 6.29
CA TYR A 148 -11.59 15.24 6.95
C TYR A 148 -11.69 16.62 7.62
N ARG A 149 -11.32 16.73 8.91
CA ARG A 149 -11.34 17.97 9.71
C ARG A 149 -12.68 18.73 9.66
N ASN A 150 -13.78 18.04 9.88
CA ASN A 150 -15.16 18.57 9.83
C ASN A 150 -15.60 19.13 8.47
N ALA A 151 -14.96 18.72 7.39
CA ALA A 151 -15.36 19.05 6.04
C ALA A 151 -15.44 17.81 5.17
N ASP A 152 -16.33 17.84 4.19
CA ASP A 152 -16.49 16.82 3.18
C ASP A 152 -15.77 17.26 1.89
N TYR A 153 -15.03 16.34 1.32
CA TYR A 153 -14.26 16.53 0.09
C TYR A 153 -14.77 15.58 -0.98
N ASP A 154 -15.33 16.13 -2.05
CA ASP A 154 -15.62 15.41 -3.28
C ASP A 154 -14.44 15.61 -4.24
N ILE A 155 -13.72 14.55 -4.52
CA ILE A 155 -12.43 14.59 -5.21
C ILE A 155 -12.55 13.82 -6.50
N HIS A 156 -12.41 14.49 -7.64
CA HIS A 156 -12.41 13.92 -8.97
C HIS A 156 -10.98 13.91 -9.50
N ILE A 157 -10.45 12.73 -9.75
CA ILE A 157 -9.11 12.53 -10.35
C ILE A 157 -9.33 12.16 -11.82
N GLN A 158 -8.71 12.92 -12.71
CA GLN A 158 -8.70 12.67 -14.14
C GLN A 158 -7.28 12.41 -14.63
N ASN A 159 -7.07 11.35 -15.40
CA ASN A 159 -5.80 10.96 -15.98
C ASN A 159 -5.90 10.81 -17.50
N PRO A 160 -6.17 11.92 -18.23
CA PRO A 160 -6.41 11.87 -19.69
C PRO A 160 -5.15 11.53 -20.49
N HIS A 161 -3.98 11.73 -19.92
CA HIS A 161 -2.68 11.48 -20.57
C HIS A 161 -2.06 10.15 -20.17
N HIS A 162 -2.78 9.34 -19.36
CA HIS A 162 -2.32 8.01 -18.95
C HIS A 162 -0.92 8.00 -18.30
N VAL A 163 -0.68 8.98 -17.44
CA VAL A 163 0.57 9.10 -16.68
C VAL A 163 0.44 8.44 -15.30
N GLU A 164 1.55 8.01 -14.77
CA GLU A 164 1.59 7.36 -13.46
C GLU A 164 1.60 8.36 -12.31
N LYS A 165 2.22 9.52 -12.52
CA LYS A 165 2.32 10.62 -11.56
C LYS A 165 2.56 11.94 -12.29
N GLY A 166 2.09 13.03 -11.71
CA GLY A 166 2.24 14.37 -12.24
C GLY A 166 0.94 15.16 -12.14
N VAL A 167 1.02 16.47 -11.90
CA VAL A 167 -0.12 17.39 -11.76
C VAL A 167 -0.03 18.45 -12.83
N VAL A 168 -1.05 18.58 -13.67
CA VAL A 168 -1.25 19.78 -14.49
C VAL A 168 -1.94 20.85 -13.71
N SER A 169 -3.06 20.48 -13.07
CA SER A 169 -3.88 21.43 -12.36
C SER A 169 -4.62 20.76 -11.20
N LEU A 170 -4.79 21.53 -10.14
CA LEU A 170 -5.71 21.20 -9.05
C LEU A 170 -6.66 22.39 -8.85
N LEU A 171 -7.94 22.15 -9.12
CA LEU A 171 -9.01 23.13 -8.90
C LEU A 171 -9.70 22.83 -7.58
N VAL A 172 -9.95 23.86 -6.80
CA VAL A 172 -10.75 23.81 -5.58
C VAL A 172 -11.95 24.73 -5.80
N ASP A 173 -13.16 24.15 -5.88
CA ASP A 173 -14.41 24.87 -6.20
C ASP A 173 -14.29 25.70 -7.50
N GLY A 174 -13.63 25.14 -8.49
CA GLY A 174 -13.40 25.78 -9.79
C GLY A 174 -12.25 26.80 -9.82
N THR A 175 -11.57 27.04 -8.70
CA THR A 175 -10.42 27.98 -8.62
C THR A 175 -9.11 27.19 -8.60
N PRO A 176 -8.14 27.48 -9.48
CA PRO A 176 -6.86 26.81 -9.47
C PRO A 176 -6.04 27.18 -8.23
N ILE A 177 -5.31 26.19 -7.69
CA ILE A 177 -4.38 26.40 -6.59
C ILE A 177 -2.97 25.98 -7.01
N ASP A 178 -1.95 26.61 -6.42
CA ASP A 178 -0.57 26.20 -6.61
C ASP A 178 -0.22 24.99 -5.76
N GLY A 179 0.45 24.02 -6.38
CA GLY A 179 0.88 22.79 -5.71
C GLY A 179 -0.25 21.78 -5.53
N CYS A 180 -0.07 20.86 -4.58
CA CYS A 180 -0.95 19.71 -4.37
C CYS A 180 -1.64 19.68 -2.99
N VAL A 181 -1.54 20.74 -2.18
CA VAL A 181 -2.15 20.81 -0.84
C VAL A 181 -3.34 21.75 -0.85
N VAL A 182 -4.52 21.18 -0.66
CA VAL A 182 -5.77 21.93 -0.47
C VAL A 182 -5.78 22.53 0.93
N PRO A 183 -5.73 23.85 1.10
CA PRO A 183 -5.63 24.45 2.42
C PRO A 183 -6.91 24.25 3.25
N PHE A 184 -6.72 23.98 4.53
CA PHE A 184 -7.82 23.89 5.47
C PHE A 184 -8.36 25.30 5.81
N THR A 185 -9.67 25.47 5.70
CA THR A 185 -10.39 26.69 6.07
C THR A 185 -11.42 26.34 7.15
N LYS A 186 -11.30 26.97 8.33
CA LYS A 186 -12.06 26.60 9.53
C LYS A 186 -13.59 26.57 9.36
N ASP A 187 -14.13 27.48 8.55
CA ASP A 187 -15.57 27.66 8.39
C ASP A 187 -16.13 26.97 7.14
N LYS A 188 -15.27 26.34 6.33
CA LYS A 188 -15.67 25.66 5.11
C LYS A 188 -15.95 24.19 5.38
N GLN A 189 -17.17 23.76 5.07
CA GLN A 189 -17.64 22.39 5.35
C GLN A 189 -17.66 21.49 4.13
N HIS A 190 -17.50 22.03 2.91
CA HIS A 190 -17.50 21.25 1.69
C HIS A 190 -16.49 21.78 0.67
N TYR A 191 -15.81 20.87 -0.01
CA TYR A 191 -14.83 21.14 -1.06
C TYR A 191 -15.10 20.25 -2.26
N LEU A 192 -15.16 20.87 -3.44
CA LEU A 192 -15.15 20.15 -4.72
C LEU A 192 -13.76 20.27 -5.35
N LEU A 193 -13.10 19.13 -5.57
CA LEU A 193 -11.74 19.08 -6.10
C LEU A 193 -11.73 18.43 -7.48
N LEU A 194 -11.04 19.05 -8.41
CA LEU A 194 -10.73 18.46 -9.70
C LEU A 194 -9.21 18.46 -9.90
N TYR A 195 -8.63 17.27 -9.92
CA TYR A 195 -7.22 17.03 -10.21
C TYR A 195 -7.09 16.51 -11.65
N THR A 196 -6.16 17.08 -12.40
CA THR A 196 -5.82 16.60 -13.74
C THR A 196 -4.34 16.31 -13.81
N SER A 197 -4.00 15.10 -14.26
CA SER A 197 -2.61 14.66 -14.47
C SER A 197 -2.11 15.01 -15.87
N ASP A 198 -0.79 15.24 -15.99
CA ASP A 198 -0.10 15.43 -17.28
C ASP A 198 1.27 14.76 -17.29
N ALA A 199 1.72 14.41 -18.49
CA ALA A 199 3.11 14.09 -18.72
C ALA A 199 3.96 15.37 -18.64
N ALA A 200 4.75 15.48 -17.58
CA ALA A 200 5.74 16.55 -17.44
C ALA A 200 6.87 16.41 -18.45
#